data_176a0a37ed24d0d86d5cbc8f79e1702b
#
_entry.id   176a0a37ed24d0d86d5cbc8f79e1702b
#
_cell.length_a   1.000
_cell.length_b   1.000
_cell.length_c   1.000
_cell.angle_alpha   90.00
_cell.angle_beta   90.00
_cell.angle_gamma   90.00
#
_symmetry.space_group_name_H-M   'P 1'
#
loop_
_entity.id
_entity.type
_entity.pdbx_description
1 polymer ?
#
loop_
_entity_poly.entity_id
_entity_poly.type
_entity_poly.pdbx_seq_one_letter_code
_entity_poly.pdbx_strand_id
1 'polypeptide(L)'
;LDSKARKFLIKNGLNYDHGTGHGVGSYLGVHEGPQSISPKSSAPLLEGMIISNEPGYYKPGHYGIRIENLVTVIKSDRDDMDFCFETLTLAPISKSLINIELMNKNEINWINNYHKKVFKKLSSYLNKKEKKWLKEATEAI
;
A
#
# COMPACT_ATOMS: atom_id res chain seq x y z
N LEU A 1 -4.05 9.80 -9.75
CA LEU A 1 -3.43 9.03 -8.65
C LEU A 1 -2.15 8.35 -9.10
N ASP A 2 -2.15 7.66 -10.24
CA ASP A 2 -0.97 6.94 -10.77
C ASP A 2 0.28 7.83 -10.85
N SER A 3 0.17 9.04 -11.38
CA SER A 3 1.28 10.00 -11.43
C SER A 3 1.84 10.39 -10.06
N LYS A 4 0.98 10.42 -9.03
CA LYS A 4 1.42 10.68 -7.64
C LYS A 4 2.21 9.51 -7.08
N ALA A 5 1.76 8.27 -7.32
CA ALA A 5 2.45 7.07 -6.89
C ALA A 5 3.83 6.91 -7.53
N ARG A 6 3.96 7.27 -8.82
CA ARG A 6 5.22 7.18 -9.59
C ARG A 6 6.20 8.33 -9.33
N LYS A 7 5.73 9.43 -8.73
CA LYS A 7 6.47 10.69 -8.67
C LYS A 7 7.91 10.55 -8.16
N PHE A 8 8.12 9.77 -7.10
CA PHE A 8 9.46 9.58 -6.52
C PHE A 8 10.38 8.79 -7.46
N LEU A 9 9.91 7.70 -8.05
CA LEU A 9 10.67 6.91 -9.00
C LEU A 9 11.04 7.71 -10.24
N ILE A 10 10.05 8.39 -10.85
CA ILE A 10 10.27 9.22 -12.04
C ILE A 10 11.30 10.33 -11.78
N LYS A 11 11.25 10.97 -10.60
CA LYS A 11 12.24 11.99 -10.22
C LYS A 11 13.67 11.45 -10.19
N ASN A 12 13.84 10.14 -9.96
CA ASN A 12 15.12 9.45 -9.92
C ASN A 12 15.43 8.67 -11.23
N GLY A 13 14.72 8.95 -12.32
CA GLY A 13 14.93 8.27 -13.62
C GLY A 13 14.46 6.82 -13.63
N LEU A 14 13.60 6.42 -12.69
CA LEU A 14 13.11 5.06 -12.51
C LEU A 14 11.60 4.99 -12.79
N ASN A 15 11.12 3.80 -13.14
CA ASN A 15 9.69 3.55 -13.36
C ASN A 15 9.39 2.06 -13.26
N TYR A 16 8.10 1.69 -13.39
CA TYR A 16 7.61 0.32 -13.54
C TYR A 16 6.57 0.25 -14.65
N ASP A 17 6.44 -0.90 -15.32
CA ASP A 17 5.70 -1.06 -16.58
C ASP A 17 4.24 -1.49 -16.39
N HIS A 18 3.82 -1.81 -15.16
CA HIS A 18 2.43 -2.16 -14.84
C HIS A 18 1.63 -0.99 -14.28
N GLY A 19 0.31 -1.12 -14.17
CA GLY A 19 -0.54 -0.17 -13.46
C GLY A 19 -0.19 -0.11 -11.97
N THR A 20 -0.42 1.04 -11.34
CA THR A 20 -0.23 1.17 -9.87
C THR A 20 -1.27 0.40 -9.08
N GLY A 21 -2.43 0.12 -9.68
CA GLY A 21 -3.48 -0.65 -9.03
C GLY A 21 -4.62 -0.99 -9.97
N HIS A 22 -5.37 -2.01 -9.59
CA HIS A 22 -6.53 -2.54 -10.31
C HIS A 22 -7.68 -2.79 -9.35
N GLY A 23 -8.91 -2.81 -9.87
CA GLY A 23 -10.06 -3.23 -9.11
C GLY A 23 -9.99 -4.71 -8.72
N VAL A 24 -10.66 -5.07 -7.64
CA VAL A 24 -10.77 -6.44 -7.14
C VAL A 24 -12.23 -6.83 -7.10
N GLY A 25 -12.57 -7.97 -7.70
CA GLY A 25 -13.93 -8.47 -7.81
C GLY A 25 -14.45 -9.13 -6.53
N SER A 26 -15.77 -9.07 -6.35
CA SER A 26 -16.45 -9.66 -5.18
C SER A 26 -16.45 -11.20 -5.19
N TYR A 27 -16.27 -11.83 -6.35
CA TYR A 27 -16.16 -13.28 -6.52
C TYR A 27 -14.71 -13.76 -6.69
N LEU A 28 -13.78 -13.15 -5.99
CA LEU A 28 -12.34 -13.47 -6.04
C LEU A 28 -11.72 -13.22 -7.43
N GLY A 29 -12.34 -12.43 -8.28
CA GLY A 29 -11.73 -11.91 -9.50
C GLY A 29 -10.58 -10.96 -9.13
N VAL A 30 -9.34 -11.42 -9.24
CA VAL A 30 -8.16 -10.64 -8.83
C VAL A 30 -8.09 -9.32 -9.59
N HIS A 31 -8.34 -9.35 -10.89
CA HIS A 31 -8.38 -8.18 -11.76
C HIS A 31 -9.81 -7.97 -12.27
N GLU A 32 -10.56 -7.09 -11.64
CA GLU A 32 -11.91 -6.75 -12.04
C GLU A 32 -12.12 -5.24 -12.00
N GLY A 33 -12.49 -4.68 -13.15
CA GLY A 33 -12.80 -3.25 -13.30
C GLY A 33 -14.20 -2.88 -12.86
N PRO A 34 -14.62 -1.63 -13.13
CA PRO A 34 -13.99 -0.66 -14.04
C PRO A 34 -12.85 0.16 -13.43
N GLN A 35 -12.70 0.18 -12.10
CA GLN A 35 -11.73 1.04 -11.42
C GLN A 35 -10.29 0.54 -11.55
N SER A 36 -9.36 1.49 -11.65
CA SER A 36 -7.92 1.20 -11.59
C SER A 36 -7.12 2.44 -11.21
N ILE A 37 -5.87 2.25 -10.76
CA ILE A 37 -4.88 3.32 -10.65
C ILE A 37 -3.87 3.09 -11.77
N SER A 38 -4.10 3.74 -12.90
CA SER A 38 -3.22 3.63 -14.08
C SER A 38 -3.34 4.88 -14.96
N PRO A 39 -2.36 5.15 -15.84
CA PRO A 39 -2.46 6.24 -16.80
C PRO A 39 -3.64 6.10 -17.77
N LYS A 40 -4.13 4.87 -17.95
CA LYS A 40 -5.24 4.55 -18.89
C LYS A 40 -6.60 4.50 -18.19
N SER A 41 -6.67 4.73 -16.88
CA SER A 41 -7.93 4.68 -16.14
C SER A 41 -8.83 5.86 -16.53
N SER A 42 -10.08 5.56 -16.89
CA SER A 42 -11.12 6.54 -17.16
C SER A 42 -12.27 6.52 -16.15
N ALA A 43 -12.37 5.45 -15.36
CA ALA A 43 -13.41 5.33 -14.34
C ALA A 43 -13.05 6.12 -13.07
N PRO A 44 -13.96 6.96 -12.54
CA PRO A 44 -13.76 7.61 -11.25
C PRO A 44 -13.78 6.57 -10.13
N LEU A 45 -13.01 6.83 -9.08
CA LEU A 45 -13.09 6.04 -7.85
C LEU A 45 -14.29 6.49 -7.04
N LEU A 46 -15.15 5.55 -6.67
CA LEU A 46 -16.36 5.78 -5.86
C LEU A 46 -16.21 5.12 -4.49
N GLU A 47 -16.95 5.64 -3.51
CA GLU A 47 -17.01 5.06 -2.16
C GLU A 47 -17.34 3.56 -2.20
N GLY A 48 -16.66 2.76 -1.39
CA GLY A 48 -16.82 1.32 -1.31
C GLY A 48 -16.02 0.52 -2.33
N MET A 49 -15.44 1.14 -3.37
CA MET A 49 -14.59 0.43 -4.32
C MET A 49 -13.34 -0.10 -3.66
N ILE A 50 -13.00 -1.36 -3.94
CA ILE A 50 -11.76 -2.00 -3.50
C ILE A 50 -10.77 -2.01 -4.67
N ILE A 51 -9.52 -1.65 -4.37
CA ILE A 51 -8.48 -1.49 -5.37
C ILE A 51 -7.14 -1.90 -4.79
N SER A 52 -6.26 -2.49 -5.61
CA SER A 52 -4.87 -2.67 -5.22
C SER A 52 -4.10 -1.35 -5.29
N ASN A 53 -3.08 -1.23 -4.47
CA ASN A 53 -2.09 -0.16 -4.54
C ASN A 53 -0.72 -0.81 -4.43
N GLU A 54 -0.05 -1.00 -5.58
CA GLU A 54 1.06 -1.93 -5.76
C GLU A 54 2.25 -1.34 -6.54
N PRO A 55 2.73 -0.14 -6.20
CA PRO A 55 3.92 0.41 -6.84
C PRO A 55 5.11 -0.52 -6.64
N GLY A 56 6.01 -0.56 -7.61
CA GLY A 56 7.18 -1.41 -7.55
C GLY A 56 8.38 -0.85 -8.31
N TYR A 57 9.50 -1.51 -8.17
CA TYR A 57 10.70 -1.29 -8.96
C TYR A 57 11.35 -2.63 -9.30
N TYR A 58 11.75 -2.80 -10.54
CA TYR A 58 12.30 -4.05 -11.06
C TYR A 58 13.57 -3.79 -11.81
N LYS A 59 14.67 -4.40 -11.36
CA LYS A 59 15.97 -4.33 -12.03
C LYS A 59 16.22 -5.65 -12.77
N PRO A 60 16.12 -5.69 -14.10
CA PRO A 60 16.27 -6.93 -14.87
C PRO A 60 17.56 -7.66 -14.53
N GLY A 61 17.48 -8.98 -14.32
CA GLY A 61 18.61 -9.83 -13.97
C GLY A 61 19.13 -9.68 -12.51
N HIS A 62 18.50 -8.84 -11.68
CA HIS A 62 18.93 -8.58 -10.31
C HIS A 62 17.83 -8.84 -9.28
N TYR A 63 16.80 -7.97 -9.21
CA TYR A 63 15.74 -8.06 -8.21
C TYR A 63 14.48 -7.29 -8.61
N GLY A 64 13.38 -7.59 -7.94
CA GLY A 64 12.16 -6.79 -7.94
C GLY A 64 11.69 -6.52 -6.52
N ILE A 65 11.13 -5.33 -6.31
CA ILE A 65 10.50 -4.95 -5.04
C ILE A 65 9.12 -4.40 -5.36
N ARG A 66 8.09 -4.94 -4.71
CA ARG A 66 6.72 -4.44 -4.74
C ARG A 66 6.21 -4.35 -3.31
N ILE A 67 5.60 -3.24 -2.97
CA ILE A 67 4.85 -3.09 -1.72
C ILE A 67 3.40 -2.91 -2.12
N GLU A 68 2.56 -3.85 -1.72
CA GLU A 68 1.17 -3.92 -2.16
C GLU A 68 0.22 -4.00 -0.98
N ASN A 69 -0.79 -3.15 -1.01
CA ASN A 69 -1.94 -3.22 -0.13
C ASN A 69 -3.23 -3.16 -0.94
N LEU A 70 -4.23 -3.91 -0.54
CA LEU A 70 -5.61 -3.61 -0.91
C LEU A 70 -6.09 -2.42 -0.08
N VAL A 71 -6.78 -1.52 -0.73
CA VAL A 71 -7.40 -0.36 -0.11
C VAL A 71 -8.85 -0.23 -0.54
N THR A 72 -9.70 0.32 0.31
CA THR A 72 -11.06 0.72 -0.05
C THR A 72 -11.19 2.23 -0.03
N VAL A 73 -12.03 2.73 -0.91
CA VAL A 73 -12.39 4.16 -0.97
C VAL A 73 -13.44 4.44 0.10
N ILE A 74 -13.15 5.37 0.99
CA ILE A 74 -14.07 5.84 2.03
C ILE A 74 -14.21 7.36 1.98
N LYS A 75 -15.29 7.89 2.56
CA LYS A 75 -15.40 9.34 2.79
C LYS A 75 -14.26 9.82 3.67
N SER A 76 -13.74 10.98 3.35
CA SER A 76 -12.72 11.63 4.15
C SER A 76 -13.34 12.46 5.27
N ASP A 77 -12.74 12.42 6.46
CA ASP A 77 -13.08 13.33 7.56
C ASP A 77 -12.36 14.68 7.42
N ARG A 78 -11.64 14.91 6.32
CA ARG A 78 -10.88 16.12 6.06
C ARG A 78 -11.66 17.04 5.12
N ASP A 79 -11.70 18.32 5.44
CA ASP A 79 -12.42 19.34 4.64
C ASP A 79 -11.82 19.58 3.24
N ASP A 80 -10.55 19.21 3.03
CA ASP A 80 -9.83 19.46 1.79
C ASP A 80 -9.95 18.31 0.75
N MET A 81 -10.70 17.25 1.07
CA MET A 81 -10.92 16.12 0.16
C MET A 81 -12.20 15.34 0.47
N ASP A 82 -12.90 14.92 -0.58
CA ASP A 82 -14.14 14.14 -0.44
C ASP A 82 -13.89 12.68 -0.03
N PHE A 83 -12.81 12.09 -0.52
CA PHE A 83 -12.48 10.67 -0.31
C PHE A 83 -11.04 10.47 0.10
N CYS A 84 -10.82 9.38 0.84
CA CYS A 84 -9.49 8.87 1.16
C CYS A 84 -9.47 7.33 1.05
N PHE A 85 -8.31 6.72 1.31
CA PHE A 85 -8.16 5.27 1.30
C PHE A 85 -8.05 4.71 2.72
N GLU A 86 -8.85 3.69 3.02
CA GLU A 86 -8.61 2.82 4.14
C GLU A 86 -7.85 1.57 3.68
N THR A 87 -6.74 1.24 4.36
CA THR A 87 -5.96 0.03 4.06
C THR A 87 -6.63 -1.20 4.66
N LEU A 88 -6.89 -2.20 3.80
CA LEU A 88 -7.49 -3.49 4.15
C LEU A 88 -6.44 -4.55 4.47
N THR A 89 -5.32 -4.58 3.72
CA THR A 89 -4.23 -5.54 3.94
C THR A 89 -3.57 -5.32 5.29
N LEU A 90 -3.40 -6.40 6.04
CA LEU A 90 -2.77 -6.39 7.37
C LEU A 90 -1.57 -7.33 7.39
N ALA A 91 -0.46 -6.90 6.80
CA ALA A 91 0.80 -7.63 6.79
C ALA A 91 1.96 -6.67 7.12
N PRO A 92 2.96 -7.07 7.93
CA PRO A 92 4.11 -6.21 8.18
C PRO A 92 4.89 -5.94 6.90
N ILE A 93 5.28 -4.69 6.68
CA ILE A 93 6.23 -4.31 5.64
C ILE A 93 7.64 -4.60 6.18
N SER A 94 8.47 -5.31 5.38
CA SER A 94 9.85 -5.64 5.78
C SER A 94 10.68 -4.38 6.00
N LYS A 95 11.17 -4.19 7.23
CA LYS A 95 11.96 -3.03 7.61
C LYS A 95 13.41 -3.10 7.10
N SER A 96 13.92 -4.30 6.87
CA SER A 96 15.33 -4.52 6.49
C SER A 96 15.69 -3.94 5.11
N LEU A 97 14.70 -3.65 4.28
CA LEU A 97 14.89 -3.08 2.95
C LEU A 97 14.56 -1.58 2.89
N ILE A 98 14.23 -0.96 4.03
CA ILE A 98 13.87 0.47 4.10
C ILE A 98 15.13 1.29 4.40
N ASN A 99 15.44 2.24 3.52
CA ASN A 99 16.42 3.28 3.82
C ASN A 99 15.71 4.49 4.45
N ILE A 100 15.82 4.61 5.77
CA ILE A 100 15.16 5.65 6.56
C ILE A 100 15.64 7.06 6.18
N GLU A 101 16.90 7.20 5.76
CA GLU A 101 17.47 8.50 5.36
C GLU A 101 16.78 9.11 4.14
N LEU A 102 16.12 8.28 3.30
CA LEU A 102 15.35 8.72 2.15
C LEU A 102 13.89 9.06 2.49
N MET A 103 13.44 8.80 3.72
CA MET A 103 12.06 9.00 4.14
C MET A 103 11.88 10.33 4.86
N ASN A 104 10.75 10.98 4.60
CA ASN A 104 10.33 12.13 5.37
C ASN A 104 9.53 11.70 6.63
N LYS A 105 9.30 12.64 7.55
CA LYS A 105 8.60 12.39 8.82
C LYS A 105 7.18 11.82 8.63
N ASN A 106 6.47 12.25 7.59
CA ASN A 106 5.10 11.78 7.35
C ASN A 106 5.10 10.31 6.89
N GLU A 107 6.07 9.91 6.07
CA GLU A 107 6.24 8.54 5.60
C GLU A 107 6.63 7.60 6.75
N ILE A 108 7.56 8.02 7.61
CA ILE A 108 7.93 7.28 8.84
C ILE A 108 6.71 7.13 9.76
N ASN A 109 5.97 8.21 10.00
CA ASN A 109 4.77 8.17 10.82
C ASN A 109 3.70 7.25 10.22
N TRP A 110 3.54 7.28 8.89
CA TRP A 110 2.58 6.41 8.21
C TRP A 110 2.90 4.93 8.43
N ILE A 111 4.14 4.50 8.18
CA ILE A 111 4.54 3.09 8.34
C ILE A 111 4.44 2.64 9.80
N ASN A 112 4.85 3.48 10.75
CA ASN A 112 4.76 3.18 12.17
C ASN A 112 3.29 3.04 12.62
N ASN A 113 2.39 3.88 12.15
CA ASN A 113 0.95 3.78 12.43
C ASN A 113 0.33 2.55 11.76
N TYR A 114 0.75 2.23 10.53
CA TYR A 114 0.33 1.03 9.84
C TYR A 114 0.76 -0.23 10.60
N HIS A 115 2.01 -0.33 11.03
CA HIS A 115 2.52 -1.44 11.83
C HIS A 115 1.80 -1.57 13.17
N LYS A 116 1.50 -0.46 13.86
CA LYS A 116 0.65 -0.48 15.07
C LYS A 116 -0.75 -1.04 14.80
N LYS A 117 -1.38 -0.66 13.67
CA LYS A 117 -2.69 -1.20 13.25
C LYS A 117 -2.59 -2.70 13.01
N VAL A 118 -1.56 -3.16 12.27
CA VAL A 118 -1.33 -4.59 12.00
C VAL A 118 -1.19 -5.37 13.30
N PHE A 119 -0.31 -4.96 14.20
CA PHE A 119 -0.12 -5.63 15.48
C PHE A 119 -1.40 -5.67 16.32
N LYS A 120 -2.07 -4.52 16.46
CA LYS A 120 -3.32 -4.42 17.24
C LYS A 120 -4.41 -5.36 16.73
N LYS A 121 -4.55 -5.47 15.41
CA LYS A 121 -5.62 -6.27 14.78
C LYS A 121 -5.32 -7.77 14.78
N LEU A 122 -4.06 -8.18 14.63
CA LEU A 122 -3.69 -9.58 14.41
C LEU A 122 -3.19 -10.29 15.68
N SER A 123 -2.62 -9.57 16.65
CA SER A 123 -1.93 -10.17 17.79
C SER A 123 -2.80 -11.10 18.66
N SER A 124 -4.13 -10.90 18.69
CA SER A 124 -5.06 -11.75 19.45
C SER A 124 -5.32 -13.12 18.81
N TYR A 125 -5.04 -13.28 17.53
CA TYR A 125 -5.25 -14.52 16.77
C TYR A 125 -4.02 -15.41 16.76
N LEU A 126 -2.88 -14.93 17.29
CA LEU A 126 -1.57 -15.57 17.18
C LEU A 126 -1.15 -16.24 18.48
N ASN A 127 -0.43 -17.36 18.37
CA ASN A 127 0.22 -17.99 19.51
C ASN A 127 1.40 -17.15 20.04
N LYS A 128 2.00 -17.54 21.17
CA LYS A 128 3.09 -16.78 21.82
C LYS A 128 4.30 -16.53 20.91
N LYS A 129 4.70 -17.52 20.12
CA LYS A 129 5.87 -17.42 19.21
C LYS A 129 5.58 -16.48 18.04
N GLU A 130 4.45 -16.65 17.41
CA GLU A 130 3.99 -15.81 16.29
C GLU A 130 3.77 -14.35 16.74
N LYS A 131 3.17 -14.16 17.90
CA LYS A 131 2.96 -12.82 18.48
C LYS A 131 4.28 -12.12 18.79
N LYS A 132 5.29 -12.84 19.27
CA LYS A 132 6.63 -12.28 19.46
C LYS A 132 7.22 -11.84 18.13
N TRP A 133 7.18 -12.71 17.12
CA TRP A 133 7.63 -12.38 15.76
C TRP A 133 6.88 -11.15 15.19
N LEU A 134 5.53 -11.15 15.29
CA LEU A 134 4.73 -10.02 14.79
C LEU A 134 5.11 -8.71 15.49
N LYS A 135 5.37 -8.76 16.81
CA LYS A 135 5.82 -7.59 17.58
C LYS A 135 7.13 -7.03 17.02
N GLU A 136 8.13 -7.90 16.81
CA GLU A 136 9.43 -7.52 16.26
C GLU A 136 9.29 -6.98 14.82
N ALA A 137 8.48 -7.63 13.98
CA ALA A 137 8.23 -7.21 12.60
C ALA A 137 7.50 -5.85 12.50
N THR A 138 6.72 -5.48 13.51
CA THR A 138 5.92 -4.24 13.54
C THR A 138 6.47 -3.15 14.46
N GLU A 139 7.67 -3.31 15.01
CA GLU A 139 8.35 -2.25 15.76
C GLU A 139 8.58 -1.01 14.90
N ALA A 140 8.57 0.15 15.53
CA ALA A 140 8.82 1.42 14.85
C ALA A 140 10.23 1.44 14.20
N ILE A 141 10.33 2.16 13.10
CA ILE A 141 11.58 2.46 12.40
C ILE A 141 12.07 3.85 12.78
#